data_46fd893c778eba9d3a8f8dca63c7ff1a
#
_entry.id   46fd893c778eba9d3a8f8dca63c7ff1a
#
_cell.length_a   1.000
_cell.length_b   1.000
_cell.length_c   1.000
_cell.angle_alpha   90.00
_cell.angle_beta   90.00
_cell.angle_gamma   90.00
#
_symmetry.space_group_name_H-M   'P 1'
#
loop_
_entity.id
_entity.type
_entity.pdbx_description
1 polymer ?
#
loop_
_entity_poly.entity_id
_entity_poly.type
_entity_poly.pdbx_seq_one_letter_code
_entity_poly.pdbx_strand_id
1 'polypeptide(L)'
;MDAKEIERRISRVKDEIQKEVTDRLPRKVGVVAANHFKQNFRDGGFTDGGVHQWKRTKRQDGNTKDAKYSPLTSRRNHLMRSIESKPSPGQVTISNPVPYAAVHNEGGTINTHPTITKKMRRMAWAKVYALSGVKGKGKLPKDLPSEAKMWKALALTKKTKLNITARIPRRQFIGDSRELTAKINKMLDESLEKIKELVSRA
;
A
#
# COMPACT_ATOMS: atom_id res chain seq x y z
N MET A 1 -19.92 -21.01 50.43
CA MET A 1 -19.03 -21.17 49.26
C MET A 1 -17.69 -21.67 49.80
N ASP A 2 -17.21 -22.83 49.32
CA ASP A 2 -15.95 -23.41 49.80
C ASP A 2 -14.75 -22.66 49.23
N ALA A 3 -13.68 -22.51 50.01
CA ALA A 3 -12.45 -21.81 49.59
C ALA A 3 -11.86 -22.35 48.26
N LYS A 4 -11.93 -23.68 48.05
CA LYS A 4 -11.51 -24.30 46.79
C LYS A 4 -12.36 -23.90 45.59
N GLU A 5 -13.65 -23.62 45.79
CA GLU A 5 -14.54 -23.16 44.74
C GLU A 5 -14.23 -21.70 44.36
N ILE A 6 -13.91 -20.85 45.32
CA ILE A 6 -13.46 -19.46 45.11
C ILE A 6 -12.16 -19.46 44.30
N GLU A 7 -11.17 -20.26 44.72
CA GLU A 7 -9.90 -20.36 43.99
C GLU A 7 -10.07 -20.79 42.52
N ARG A 8 -10.93 -21.77 42.28
CA ARG A 8 -11.26 -22.24 40.90
C ARG A 8 -11.92 -21.14 40.08
N ARG A 9 -12.81 -20.35 40.66
CA ARG A 9 -13.47 -19.22 39.97
C ARG A 9 -12.45 -18.12 39.63
N ILE A 10 -11.63 -17.75 40.58
CA ILE A 10 -10.56 -16.75 40.37
C ILE A 10 -9.61 -17.23 39.25
N SER A 11 -9.18 -18.48 39.29
CA SER A 11 -8.32 -19.05 38.24
C SER A 11 -8.98 -18.98 36.86
N ARG A 12 -10.27 -19.37 36.73
CA ARG A 12 -10.99 -19.26 35.45
C ARG A 12 -11.06 -17.82 34.93
N VAL A 13 -11.39 -16.87 35.82
CA VAL A 13 -11.44 -15.45 35.42
C VAL A 13 -10.08 -14.96 34.96
N LYS A 14 -9.02 -15.29 35.71
CA LYS A 14 -7.65 -14.96 35.31
C LYS A 14 -7.29 -15.53 33.93
N ASP A 15 -7.62 -16.80 33.67
CA ASP A 15 -7.32 -17.46 32.38
C ASP A 15 -8.10 -16.82 31.23
N GLU A 16 -9.36 -16.45 31.44
CA GLU A 16 -10.19 -15.76 30.44
C GLU A 16 -9.68 -14.33 30.15
N ILE A 17 -9.28 -13.59 31.16
CA ILE A 17 -8.64 -12.27 30.99
C ILE A 17 -7.35 -12.43 30.20
N GLN A 18 -6.52 -13.39 30.58
CA GLN A 18 -5.28 -13.67 29.88
C GLN A 18 -5.52 -13.97 28.39
N LYS A 19 -6.47 -14.84 28.06
CA LYS A 19 -6.84 -15.17 26.67
C LYS A 19 -7.35 -13.94 25.89
N GLU A 20 -8.20 -13.12 26.53
CA GLU A 20 -8.73 -11.93 25.85
C GLU A 20 -7.60 -10.96 25.51
N VAL A 21 -6.70 -10.67 26.46
CA VAL A 21 -5.63 -9.68 26.30
C VAL A 21 -4.49 -10.19 25.39
N THR A 22 -4.09 -11.45 25.54
CA THR A 22 -2.92 -11.95 24.80
C THR A 22 -3.25 -12.55 23.44
N ASP A 23 -4.46 -12.99 23.19
CA ASP A 23 -4.82 -13.69 21.95
C ASP A 23 -5.98 -13.01 21.20
N ARG A 24 -7.16 -12.89 21.83
CA ARG A 24 -8.37 -12.46 21.11
C ARG A 24 -8.30 -11.00 20.67
N LEU A 25 -7.88 -10.10 21.56
CA LEU A 25 -7.81 -8.67 21.29
C LEU A 25 -6.77 -8.33 20.21
N PRO A 26 -5.53 -8.85 20.24
CA PRO A 26 -4.56 -8.64 19.16
C PRO A 26 -5.08 -9.10 17.79
N ARG A 27 -5.79 -10.23 17.72
CA ARG A 27 -6.38 -10.71 16.46
C ARG A 27 -7.46 -9.76 15.94
N LYS A 28 -8.36 -9.30 16.81
CA LYS A 28 -9.43 -8.36 16.43
C LYS A 28 -8.83 -7.04 15.94
N VAL A 29 -7.90 -6.48 16.69
CA VAL A 29 -7.19 -5.23 16.32
C VAL A 29 -6.47 -5.40 14.99
N GLY A 30 -5.81 -6.53 14.78
CA GLY A 30 -5.12 -6.84 13.53
C GLY A 30 -6.03 -6.83 12.30
N VAL A 31 -7.22 -7.41 12.41
CA VAL A 31 -8.23 -7.39 11.33
C VAL A 31 -8.72 -5.99 11.05
N VAL A 32 -9.02 -5.21 12.10
CA VAL A 32 -9.51 -3.82 11.97
C VAL A 32 -8.44 -2.93 11.34
N ALA A 33 -7.18 -3.03 11.80
CA ALA A 33 -6.08 -2.26 11.26
C ALA A 33 -5.77 -2.62 9.79
N ALA A 34 -5.71 -3.92 9.47
CA ALA A 34 -5.50 -4.35 8.09
C ALA A 34 -6.61 -3.86 7.15
N ASN A 35 -7.87 -3.91 7.59
CA ASN A 35 -9.00 -3.41 6.80
C ASN A 35 -8.97 -1.89 6.66
N HIS A 36 -8.59 -1.15 7.70
CA HIS A 36 -8.41 0.30 7.66
C HIS A 36 -7.37 0.69 6.60
N PHE A 37 -6.20 0.05 6.60
CA PHE A 37 -5.17 0.34 5.61
C PHE A 37 -5.53 -0.11 4.20
N LYS A 38 -6.28 -1.20 4.03
CA LYS A 38 -6.84 -1.58 2.72
C LYS A 38 -7.87 -0.57 2.21
N GLN A 39 -8.61 0.08 3.11
CA GLN A 39 -9.56 1.12 2.74
C GLN A 39 -8.86 2.33 2.13
N ASN A 40 -7.67 2.73 2.60
CA ASN A 40 -6.87 3.80 2.03
C ASN A 40 -6.64 3.66 0.51
N PHE A 41 -6.52 2.42 0.02
CA PHE A 41 -6.37 2.16 -1.42
C PHE A 41 -7.67 2.38 -2.20
N ARG A 42 -8.82 2.13 -1.58
CA ARG A 42 -10.14 2.39 -2.19
C ARG A 42 -10.44 3.87 -2.22
N ASP A 43 -10.08 4.58 -1.16
CA ASP A 43 -10.26 6.02 -1.01
C ASP A 43 -9.22 6.82 -1.83
N GLY A 44 -8.14 6.15 -2.30
CA GLY A 44 -7.06 6.78 -3.07
C GLY A 44 -6.22 7.76 -2.24
N GLY A 45 -6.16 7.59 -0.93
CA GLY A 45 -5.50 8.48 0.01
C GLY A 45 -5.21 7.81 1.35
N PHE A 46 -4.57 8.54 2.26
CA PHE A 46 -4.33 8.10 3.63
C PHE A 46 -5.34 8.78 4.57
N THR A 47 -5.97 8.00 5.43
CA THR A 47 -6.98 8.49 6.37
C THR A 47 -6.32 8.80 7.72
N ASP A 48 -6.26 10.11 8.05
CA ASP A 48 -5.81 10.64 9.34
C ASP A 48 -6.42 12.03 9.58
N GLY A 49 -7.55 12.11 10.30
CA GLY A 49 -8.34 13.32 10.43
C GLY A 49 -9.03 13.74 9.13
N GLY A 50 -9.32 12.79 8.28
CA GLY A 50 -9.84 12.94 6.93
C GLY A 50 -8.95 12.22 5.91
N VAL A 51 -9.41 12.16 4.67
CA VAL A 51 -8.68 11.47 3.59
C VAL A 51 -7.70 12.43 2.92
N HIS A 52 -6.41 12.19 3.08
CA HIS A 52 -5.33 12.90 2.40
C HIS A 52 -5.05 12.21 1.05
N GLN A 53 -5.59 12.77 -0.03
CA GLN A 53 -5.52 12.19 -1.37
C GLN A 53 -4.08 12.03 -1.87
N TRP A 54 -3.75 10.89 -2.48
CA TRP A 54 -2.45 10.67 -3.09
C TRP A 54 -2.30 11.46 -4.39
N LYS A 55 -1.10 12.02 -4.58
CA LYS A 55 -0.75 12.68 -5.83
C LYS A 55 -0.96 11.75 -7.03
N ARG A 56 -1.67 12.23 -8.07
CA ARG A 56 -1.90 11.52 -9.33
C ARG A 56 -0.59 10.99 -9.94
N THR A 57 -0.71 9.94 -10.70
CA THR A 57 0.41 9.32 -11.42
C THR A 57 0.33 9.68 -12.90
N LYS A 58 1.49 9.79 -13.58
CA LYS A 58 1.55 9.99 -15.05
C LYS A 58 0.77 8.94 -15.84
N ARG A 59 0.56 7.75 -15.27
CA ARG A 59 -0.29 6.72 -15.88
C ARG A 59 -1.73 7.18 -16.07
N GLN A 60 -2.26 7.94 -15.12
CA GLN A 60 -3.65 8.44 -15.14
C GLN A 60 -3.87 9.55 -16.17
N ASP A 61 -2.81 10.16 -16.69
CA ASP A 61 -2.86 11.19 -17.72
C ASP A 61 -2.84 10.60 -19.15
N GLY A 62 -2.70 9.27 -19.26
CA GLY A 62 -2.67 8.57 -20.54
C GLY A 62 -4.00 7.92 -20.92
N ASN A 63 -4.10 7.46 -22.18
CA ASN A 63 -5.30 6.79 -22.73
C ASN A 63 -5.21 5.25 -22.64
N THR A 64 -4.46 4.70 -21.69
CA THR A 64 -4.34 3.25 -21.52
C THR A 64 -5.46 2.70 -20.63
N LYS A 65 -5.76 1.40 -20.76
CA LYS A 65 -6.74 0.71 -19.90
C LYS A 65 -6.42 0.85 -18.40
N ASP A 66 -5.15 1.07 -18.06
CA ASP A 66 -4.69 1.22 -16.68
C ASP A 66 -4.78 2.66 -16.15
N ALA A 67 -5.11 3.65 -17.02
CA ALA A 67 -5.27 5.05 -16.62
C ALA A 67 -6.41 5.26 -15.59
N LYS A 68 -7.42 4.38 -15.62
CA LYS A 68 -8.58 4.42 -14.71
C LYS A 68 -8.27 4.06 -13.25
N TYR A 69 -7.15 3.40 -12.99
CA TYR A 69 -6.81 2.99 -11.62
C TYR A 69 -6.22 4.16 -10.82
N SER A 70 -6.64 4.29 -9.57
CA SER A 70 -6.07 5.23 -8.60
C SER A 70 -4.57 4.97 -8.36
N PRO A 71 -3.82 5.93 -7.82
CA PRO A 71 -2.45 5.68 -7.41
C PRO A 71 -2.35 4.42 -6.52
N LEU A 72 -1.25 3.67 -6.64
CA LEU A 72 -0.98 2.41 -5.92
C LEU A 72 -1.95 1.26 -6.21
N THR A 73 -3.00 1.46 -7.02
CA THR A 73 -3.94 0.40 -7.40
C THR A 73 -3.68 -0.10 -8.82
N SER A 74 -4.16 -1.29 -9.12
CA SER A 74 -4.05 -1.96 -10.42
C SER A 74 -5.13 -3.04 -10.53
N ARG A 75 -5.25 -3.66 -11.69
CA ARG A 75 -6.16 -4.81 -11.86
C ARG A 75 -5.94 -5.91 -10.80
N ARG A 76 -4.68 -6.15 -10.39
CA ARG A 76 -4.32 -7.18 -9.41
C ARG A 76 -4.37 -6.68 -7.98
N ASN A 77 -4.32 -5.38 -7.73
CA ASN A 77 -4.26 -4.75 -6.40
C ASN A 77 -3.22 -5.40 -5.48
N HIS A 78 -2.07 -5.78 -6.04
CA HIS A 78 -1.07 -6.59 -5.33
C HIS A 78 -0.63 -5.94 -4.01
N LEU A 79 -0.29 -4.65 -4.03
CA LEU A 79 0.17 -3.93 -2.85
C LEU A 79 -0.90 -3.91 -1.74
N MET A 80 -2.17 -3.63 -2.08
CA MET A 80 -3.29 -3.65 -1.14
C MET A 80 -3.54 -5.05 -0.56
N ARG A 81 -3.49 -6.08 -1.41
CA ARG A 81 -3.76 -7.47 -1.00
C ARG A 81 -2.67 -8.06 -0.12
N SER A 82 -1.43 -7.54 -0.23
CA SER A 82 -0.28 -7.99 0.55
C SER A 82 -0.16 -7.32 1.92
N ILE A 83 -1.16 -6.56 2.36
CA ILE A 83 -1.21 -6.09 3.75
C ILE A 83 -1.54 -7.28 4.63
N GLU A 84 -0.63 -7.58 5.54
CA GLU A 84 -0.67 -8.68 6.48
C GLU A 84 -0.81 -8.18 7.92
N SER A 85 -1.52 -8.98 8.72
CA SER A 85 -1.61 -8.82 10.17
C SER A 85 -1.01 -10.05 10.84
N LYS A 86 -0.02 -9.84 11.69
CA LYS A 86 0.67 -10.90 12.46
C LYS A 86 0.45 -10.66 13.95
N PRO A 87 -0.59 -11.26 14.55
CA PRO A 87 -0.81 -11.19 15.98
C PRO A 87 0.23 -12.04 16.72
N SER A 88 0.63 -11.56 17.88
CA SER A 88 1.46 -12.25 18.87
C SER A 88 0.94 -11.89 20.27
N PRO A 89 1.38 -12.55 21.36
CA PRO A 89 0.83 -12.31 22.69
C PRO A 89 0.86 -10.82 23.07
N GLY A 90 -0.32 -10.22 23.27
CA GLY A 90 -0.48 -8.82 23.68
C GLY A 90 -0.17 -7.77 22.62
N GLN A 91 0.18 -8.15 21.40
CA GLN A 91 0.50 -7.19 20.33
C GLN A 91 0.11 -7.69 18.95
N VAL A 92 0.08 -6.77 17.98
CA VAL A 92 -0.11 -7.12 16.56
C VAL A 92 0.80 -6.26 15.69
N THR A 93 1.44 -6.90 14.72
CA THR A 93 2.24 -6.21 13.69
C THR A 93 1.49 -6.19 12.38
N ILE A 94 1.32 -4.99 11.81
CA ILE A 94 0.81 -4.82 10.45
C ILE A 94 1.97 -4.52 9.53
N SER A 95 2.09 -5.27 8.45
CA SER A 95 3.19 -5.14 7.51
C SER A 95 2.74 -5.32 6.06
N ASN A 96 3.61 -4.94 5.15
CA ASN A 96 3.48 -5.26 3.73
C ASN A 96 4.83 -5.77 3.20
N PRO A 97 4.96 -7.06 2.88
CA PRO A 97 6.24 -7.68 2.51
C PRO A 97 6.68 -7.36 1.07
N VAL A 98 5.90 -6.59 0.33
CA VAL A 98 6.23 -6.26 -1.06
C VAL A 98 7.48 -5.36 -1.10
N PRO A 99 8.53 -5.69 -1.87
CA PRO A 99 9.82 -4.98 -1.84
C PRO A 99 9.73 -3.47 -2.12
N TYR A 100 8.74 -3.04 -2.89
CA TYR A 100 8.53 -1.62 -3.21
C TYR A 100 7.51 -0.94 -2.27
N ALA A 101 6.98 -1.63 -1.26
CA ALA A 101 6.00 -1.08 -0.34
C ALA A 101 6.56 0.13 0.44
N ALA A 102 7.74 -0.03 1.02
CA ALA A 102 8.38 1.01 1.82
C ALA A 102 8.61 2.30 1.02
N VAL A 103 9.16 2.21 -0.21
CA VAL A 103 9.42 3.40 -1.03
C VAL A 103 8.14 4.10 -1.47
N HIS A 104 7.03 3.39 -1.60
CA HIS A 104 5.74 4.03 -1.87
C HIS A 104 5.14 4.67 -0.61
N ASN A 105 5.27 4.01 0.55
CA ASN A 105 4.77 4.51 1.83
C ASN A 105 5.50 5.77 2.28
N GLU A 106 6.84 5.74 2.22
CA GLU A 106 7.69 6.81 2.75
C GLU A 106 8.12 7.83 1.68
N GLY A 107 8.02 7.45 0.40
CA GLY A 107 8.66 8.18 -0.68
C GLY A 107 10.15 7.86 -0.75
N GLY A 108 10.82 8.38 -1.75
CA GLY A 108 12.26 8.18 -1.88
C GLY A 108 12.75 8.18 -3.32
N THR A 109 14.02 7.83 -3.49
CA THR A 109 14.65 7.70 -4.80
C THR A 109 15.04 6.27 -5.04
N ILE A 110 14.67 5.73 -6.19
CA ILE A 110 15.06 4.40 -6.64
C ILE A 110 15.93 4.48 -7.88
N ASN A 111 16.99 3.69 -7.91
CA ASN A 111 17.79 3.45 -9.10
C ASN A 111 17.40 2.11 -9.69
N THR A 112 17.04 2.08 -10.97
CA THR A 112 16.61 0.88 -11.66
C THR A 112 17.28 0.76 -13.02
N HIS A 113 17.54 -0.48 -13.42
CA HIS A 113 18.26 -0.80 -14.65
C HIS A 113 17.44 -1.70 -15.57
N PRO A 114 16.25 -1.25 -16.05
CA PRO A 114 15.39 -2.08 -16.87
C PRO A 114 16.07 -2.44 -18.21
N THR A 115 15.85 -3.67 -18.67
CA THR A 115 16.30 -4.12 -19.97
C THR A 115 15.53 -3.43 -21.09
N ILE A 116 16.24 -2.94 -22.11
CA ILE A 116 15.64 -2.31 -23.29
C ILE A 116 15.10 -3.40 -24.21
N THR A 117 13.79 -3.59 -24.19
CA THR A 117 13.10 -4.61 -24.99
C THR A 117 12.79 -4.12 -26.41
N LYS A 118 12.55 -5.06 -27.33
CA LYS A 118 12.04 -4.76 -28.69
C LYS A 118 10.73 -3.93 -28.63
N LYS A 119 9.87 -4.21 -27.64
CA LYS A 119 8.63 -3.47 -27.43
C LYS A 119 8.88 -2.01 -27.03
N MET A 120 9.87 -1.75 -26.16
CA MET A 120 10.26 -0.39 -25.78
C MET A 120 10.81 0.39 -26.99
N ARG A 121 11.65 -0.23 -27.81
CA ARG A 121 12.18 0.41 -29.05
C ARG A 121 11.04 0.76 -30.03
N ARG A 122 10.06 -0.15 -30.20
CA ARG A 122 8.89 0.10 -31.04
C ARG A 122 8.04 1.26 -30.51
N MET A 123 7.82 1.29 -29.19
CA MET A 123 7.12 2.39 -28.54
C MET A 123 7.87 3.73 -28.71
N ALA A 124 9.20 3.70 -28.55
CA ALA A 124 10.03 4.88 -28.76
C ALA A 124 9.90 5.42 -30.18
N TRP A 125 9.96 4.59 -31.19
CA TRP A 125 9.70 4.98 -32.59
C TRP A 125 8.29 5.57 -32.79
N ALA A 126 7.24 4.94 -32.22
CA ALA A 126 5.89 5.48 -32.29
C ALA A 126 5.81 6.91 -31.71
N LYS A 127 6.50 7.16 -30.58
CA LYS A 127 6.60 8.50 -29.98
C LYS A 127 7.34 9.49 -30.88
N VAL A 128 8.45 9.08 -31.53
CA VAL A 128 9.18 9.94 -32.48
C VAL A 128 8.23 10.38 -33.61
N TYR A 129 7.51 9.46 -34.23
CA TYR A 129 6.59 9.79 -35.32
C TYR A 129 5.43 10.68 -34.85
N ALA A 130 4.85 10.39 -33.69
CA ALA A 130 3.77 11.21 -33.14
C ALA A 130 4.21 12.67 -32.84
N LEU A 131 5.42 12.85 -32.30
CA LEU A 131 5.96 14.18 -31.96
C LEU A 131 6.49 14.94 -33.17
N SER A 132 6.88 14.23 -34.23
CA SER A 132 7.35 14.86 -35.48
C SER A 132 6.21 15.25 -36.44
N GLY A 133 4.97 14.88 -36.16
CA GLY A 133 3.81 15.11 -37.04
C GLY A 133 3.82 14.26 -38.31
N VAL A 134 4.77 13.35 -38.48
CA VAL A 134 4.90 12.50 -39.66
C VAL A 134 3.95 11.32 -39.58
N LYS A 135 3.09 11.16 -40.57
CA LYS A 135 2.18 10.01 -40.65
C LYS A 135 2.91 8.77 -41.20
N GLY A 136 2.66 7.62 -40.55
CA GLY A 136 3.21 6.34 -40.99
C GLY A 136 4.73 6.22 -40.82
N LYS A 137 5.41 5.65 -41.81
CA LYS A 137 6.86 5.47 -41.88
C LYS A 137 7.56 6.53 -42.75
N GLY A 138 6.99 7.73 -42.84
CA GLY A 138 7.54 8.81 -43.64
C GLY A 138 8.93 9.26 -43.17
N LYS A 139 9.61 10.01 -44.05
CA LYS A 139 10.95 10.56 -43.74
C LYS A 139 10.83 11.59 -42.62
N LEU A 140 11.64 11.41 -41.57
CA LEU A 140 11.66 12.32 -40.44
C LEU A 140 12.31 13.67 -40.83
N PRO A 141 11.83 14.81 -40.31
CA PRO A 141 12.45 16.10 -40.47
C PRO A 141 13.89 16.09 -39.97
N LYS A 142 14.74 16.93 -40.58
CA LYS A 142 16.13 17.10 -40.12
C LYS A 142 16.16 17.65 -38.69
N ASP A 143 15.29 18.59 -38.39
CA ASP A 143 15.16 19.16 -37.05
C ASP A 143 13.93 18.58 -36.34
N LEU A 144 14.18 17.77 -35.30
CA LEU A 144 13.20 17.14 -34.48
C LEU A 144 13.05 17.90 -33.14
N PRO A 145 11.84 17.96 -32.58
CA PRO A 145 11.65 18.43 -31.22
C PRO A 145 12.58 17.70 -30.23
N SER A 146 13.03 18.39 -29.18
CA SER A 146 13.97 17.82 -28.19
C SER A 146 13.48 16.50 -27.58
N GLU A 147 12.19 16.41 -27.30
CA GLU A 147 11.56 15.17 -26.80
C GLU A 147 11.62 14.05 -27.85
N ALA A 148 11.37 14.35 -29.12
CA ALA A 148 11.48 13.36 -30.20
C ALA A 148 12.93 12.89 -30.38
N LYS A 149 13.94 13.78 -30.24
CA LYS A 149 15.36 13.42 -30.25
C LYS A 149 15.69 12.42 -29.14
N MET A 150 15.15 12.63 -27.92
CA MET A 150 15.33 11.74 -26.78
C MET A 150 14.73 10.33 -27.06
N TRP A 151 13.51 10.26 -27.59
CA TRP A 151 12.88 8.99 -27.95
C TRP A 151 13.63 8.29 -29.11
N LYS A 152 14.15 9.04 -30.08
CA LYS A 152 14.98 8.50 -31.16
C LYS A 152 16.28 7.90 -30.62
N ALA A 153 16.93 8.55 -29.66
CA ALA A 153 18.11 8.01 -28.99
C ALA A 153 17.82 6.68 -28.27
N LEU A 154 16.66 6.57 -27.58
CA LEU A 154 16.24 5.30 -26.98
C LEU A 154 15.96 4.21 -28.02
N ALA A 155 15.35 4.55 -29.15
CA ALA A 155 15.05 3.59 -30.21
C ALA A 155 16.32 3.01 -30.86
N LEU A 156 17.36 3.83 -31.04
CA LEU A 156 18.60 3.52 -31.73
C LEU A 156 19.75 3.04 -30.82
N THR A 157 19.64 3.21 -29.50
CA THR A 157 20.73 2.87 -28.57
C THR A 157 21.15 1.41 -28.70
N LYS A 158 22.46 1.15 -28.67
CA LYS A 158 23.04 -0.20 -28.60
C LYS A 158 23.05 -0.76 -27.17
N LYS A 159 22.77 0.08 -26.16
CA LYS A 159 22.71 -0.35 -24.76
C LYS A 159 21.60 -1.40 -24.57
N THR A 160 21.87 -2.35 -23.70
CA THR A 160 20.90 -3.40 -23.31
C THR A 160 20.04 -3.00 -22.10
N LYS A 161 20.56 -2.07 -21.27
CA LYS A 161 19.88 -1.60 -20.05
C LYS A 161 19.85 -0.07 -20.02
N LEU A 162 18.81 0.48 -19.37
CA LEU A 162 18.72 1.88 -19.02
C LEU A 162 19.21 2.08 -17.59
N ASN A 163 19.77 3.26 -17.30
CA ASN A 163 19.98 3.71 -15.94
C ASN A 163 18.91 4.77 -15.65
N ILE A 164 17.96 4.43 -14.79
CA ILE A 164 16.86 5.31 -14.43
C ILE A 164 16.92 5.60 -12.94
N THR A 165 17.05 6.87 -12.59
CA THR A 165 16.84 7.37 -11.24
C THR A 165 15.44 7.96 -11.17
N ALA A 166 14.55 7.33 -10.40
CA ALA A 166 13.17 7.76 -10.27
C ALA A 166 12.88 8.25 -8.85
N ARG A 167 12.38 9.47 -8.73
CA ARG A 167 11.90 10.03 -7.47
C ARG A 167 10.44 9.62 -7.28
N ILE A 168 10.19 8.82 -6.26
CA ILE A 168 8.86 8.33 -5.90
C ILE A 168 8.29 9.26 -4.83
N PRO A 169 7.15 9.93 -5.07
CA PRO A 169 6.51 10.74 -4.05
C PRO A 169 5.92 9.85 -2.96
N ARG A 170 5.97 10.33 -1.72
CA ARG A 170 5.31 9.67 -0.59
C ARG A 170 3.82 9.49 -0.88
N ARG A 171 3.33 8.27 -0.71
CA ARG A 171 1.93 7.88 -0.76
C ARG A 171 1.69 6.92 0.39
N GLN A 172 1.65 7.47 1.58
CA GLN A 172 1.45 6.69 2.80
C GLN A 172 0.15 5.89 2.72
N PHE A 173 0.20 4.62 3.11
CA PHE A 173 -0.95 3.73 3.16
C PHE A 173 -0.97 2.89 4.44
N ILE A 174 0.14 2.81 5.17
CA ILE A 174 0.27 2.26 6.53
C ILE A 174 0.95 3.34 7.39
N GLY A 175 0.45 3.56 8.59
CA GLY A 175 1.00 4.52 9.55
C GLY A 175 -0.01 4.88 10.61
N ASP A 176 0.34 5.84 11.48
CA ASP A 176 -0.53 6.33 12.53
C ASP A 176 -1.75 7.03 11.93
N SER A 177 -2.93 6.73 12.48
CA SER A 177 -4.21 7.27 12.03
C SER A 177 -5.13 7.47 13.23
N ARG A 178 -5.66 8.67 13.36
CA ARG A 178 -6.61 9.02 14.43
C ARG A 178 -7.87 8.17 14.40
N GLU A 179 -8.40 7.91 13.21
CA GLU A 179 -9.58 7.07 13.02
C GLU A 179 -9.31 5.61 13.38
N LEU A 180 -8.11 5.10 13.09
CA LEU A 180 -7.73 3.76 13.51
C LEU A 180 -7.58 3.68 15.03
N THR A 181 -6.90 4.66 15.64
CA THR A 181 -6.73 4.75 17.09
C THR A 181 -8.08 4.81 17.79
N ALA A 182 -9.03 5.63 17.31
CA ALA A 182 -10.37 5.70 17.87
C ALA A 182 -11.11 4.36 17.80
N LYS A 183 -11.00 3.64 16.68
CA LYS A 183 -11.58 2.29 16.52
C LYS A 183 -10.97 1.29 17.49
N ILE A 184 -9.64 1.33 17.67
CA ILE A 184 -8.93 0.45 18.62
C ILE A 184 -9.35 0.76 20.05
N ASN A 185 -9.40 2.03 20.45
CA ASN A 185 -9.82 2.43 21.79
C ASN A 185 -11.25 1.94 22.10
N LYS A 186 -12.18 2.11 21.15
CA LYS A 186 -13.54 1.58 21.33
C LYS A 186 -13.54 0.06 21.54
N MET A 187 -12.71 -0.69 20.82
CA MET A 187 -12.59 -2.15 21.00
C MET A 187 -11.98 -2.52 22.36
N LEU A 188 -11.04 -1.70 22.85
CA LEU A 188 -10.45 -1.87 24.18
C LEU A 188 -11.51 -1.64 25.27
N ASP A 189 -12.30 -0.59 25.16
CA ASP A 189 -13.40 -0.29 26.09
C ASP A 189 -14.43 -1.43 26.11
N GLU A 190 -14.84 -1.92 24.96
CA GLU A 190 -15.75 -3.08 24.85
C GLU A 190 -15.17 -4.36 25.48
N SER A 191 -13.86 -4.58 25.35
CA SER A 191 -13.19 -5.74 25.99
C SER A 191 -13.07 -5.56 27.49
N LEU A 192 -12.81 -4.34 27.97
CA LEU A 192 -12.76 -4.01 29.40
C LEU A 192 -14.13 -4.21 30.06
N GLU A 193 -15.22 -3.79 29.43
CA GLU A 193 -16.57 -4.01 29.98
C GLU A 193 -16.89 -5.50 30.09
N LYS A 194 -16.53 -6.31 29.09
CA LYS A 194 -16.68 -7.77 29.18
C LYS A 194 -15.88 -8.39 30.32
N ILE A 195 -14.66 -7.91 30.56
CA ILE A 195 -13.82 -8.37 31.66
C ILE A 195 -14.47 -7.99 33.01
N LYS A 196 -14.97 -6.75 33.16
CA LYS A 196 -15.69 -6.33 34.38
C LYS A 196 -16.90 -7.21 34.66
N GLU A 197 -17.70 -7.53 33.62
CA GLU A 197 -18.84 -8.45 33.77
C GLU A 197 -18.42 -9.86 34.20
N LEU A 198 -17.30 -10.38 33.66
CA LEU A 198 -16.77 -11.67 34.07
C LEU A 198 -16.35 -11.68 35.55
N VAL A 199 -15.68 -10.62 35.99
CA VAL A 199 -15.25 -10.48 37.39
C VAL A 199 -16.45 -10.32 38.33
N SER A 200 -17.49 -9.55 37.96
CA SER A 200 -18.67 -9.34 38.78
C SER A 200 -19.55 -10.58 38.95
N ARG A 201 -19.46 -11.56 38.03
CA ARG A 201 -20.20 -12.82 38.06
C ARG A 201 -19.41 -13.97 38.74
N ALA A 202 -18.16 -13.74 39.10
CA ALA A 202 -17.26 -14.72 39.70
C ALA A 202 -17.36 -14.75 41.22
#